data_aa8acd9215c7ce8902e2d65ebe2d3de6
#
_entry.id   aa8acd9215c7ce8902e2d65ebe2d3de6
#
_cell.length_a   1.000
_cell.length_b   1.000
_cell.length_c   1.000
_cell.angle_alpha   90.00
_cell.angle_beta   90.00
_cell.angle_gamma   90.00
#
_symmetry.space_group_name_H-M   'P 1'
#
loop_
_entity.id
_entity.type
_entity.pdbx_description
1 polymer ?
#
loop_
_entity_poly.entity_id
_entity_poly.type
_entity_poly.pdbx_seq_one_letter_code
_entity_poly.pdbx_strand_id
1 'polypeptide(L)'
;MGSLNYYLYLYLGLFICLIPILLLGLALRFALAPAKTKSQANQIPTLESLHQQVKGIKNEKSLRNCQEIFIQYFKICPEDKLNLWLEVIQELIASEFFELENAIKFGQDLETTNPNYQQEISNSAGLALKNKEKKG
;
A
#
# COMPACT_ATOMS: atom_id res chain seq x y z
N MET A 1 -34.61 -45.75 27.92
CA MET A 1 -34.79 -44.52 27.17
C MET A 1 -34.20 -43.28 27.84
N GLY A 2 -33.94 -43.27 29.11
CA GLY A 2 -33.28 -42.15 29.80
C GLY A 2 -31.82 -41.88 29.44
N SER A 3 -31.12 -42.89 28.98
CA SER A 3 -29.68 -42.78 28.66
C SER A 3 -29.41 -42.00 27.33
N LEU A 4 -30.30 -42.15 26.36
CA LEU A 4 -30.11 -41.47 25.06
C LEU A 4 -30.27 -39.94 25.19
N ASN A 5 -31.26 -39.52 25.98
CA ASN A 5 -31.48 -38.10 26.26
C ASN A 5 -30.35 -37.50 27.08
N TYR A 6 -29.74 -38.27 28.00
CA TYR A 6 -28.61 -37.85 28.80
C TYR A 6 -27.37 -37.59 27.91
N TYR A 7 -27.06 -38.49 27.00
CA TYR A 7 -25.96 -38.31 26.05
C TYR A 7 -26.24 -37.11 25.11
N LEU A 8 -27.49 -36.91 24.68
CA LEU A 8 -27.85 -35.78 23.85
C LEU A 8 -27.58 -34.44 24.56
N TYR A 9 -27.98 -34.34 25.83
CA TYR A 9 -27.72 -33.12 26.63
C TYR A 9 -26.25 -32.93 26.92
N LEU A 10 -25.51 -34.00 27.11
CA LEU A 10 -24.08 -33.98 27.36
C LEU A 10 -23.33 -33.48 26.11
N TYR A 11 -23.68 -33.96 24.92
CA TYR A 11 -23.14 -33.49 23.65
C TYR A 11 -23.53 -32.05 23.35
N LEU A 12 -24.76 -31.68 23.63
CA LEU A 12 -25.24 -30.32 23.45
C LEU A 12 -24.49 -29.34 24.36
N GLY A 13 -24.29 -29.71 25.63
CA GLY A 13 -23.49 -28.92 26.57
C GLY A 13 -22.04 -28.75 26.13
N LEU A 14 -21.43 -29.85 25.67
CA LEU A 14 -20.06 -29.83 25.15
C LEU A 14 -19.94 -28.96 23.92
N PHE A 15 -20.93 -29.02 23.02
CA PHE A 15 -20.99 -28.20 21.81
C PHE A 15 -21.13 -26.72 22.13
N ILE A 16 -21.96 -26.36 23.10
CA ILE A 16 -22.13 -24.98 23.57
C ILE A 16 -20.85 -24.43 24.19
N CYS A 17 -20.10 -25.28 24.91
CA CYS A 17 -18.80 -24.88 25.48
C CYS A 17 -17.69 -24.67 24.42
N LEU A 18 -17.78 -25.37 23.30
CA LEU A 18 -16.80 -25.23 22.21
C LEU A 18 -17.00 -23.95 21.38
N ILE A 19 -18.23 -23.45 21.26
CA ILE A 19 -18.53 -22.23 20.50
C ILE A 19 -17.73 -21.01 20.96
N PRO A 20 -17.70 -20.67 22.27
CA PRO A 20 -16.93 -19.49 22.71
C PRO A 20 -15.42 -19.66 22.52
N ILE A 21 -14.88 -20.88 22.63
CA ILE A 21 -13.46 -21.16 22.38
C ILE A 21 -13.11 -20.96 20.92
N LEU A 22 -13.97 -21.41 20.01
CA LEU A 22 -13.84 -21.20 18.57
C LEU A 22 -13.94 -19.71 18.21
N LEU A 23 -14.89 -18.99 18.80
CA LEU A 23 -15.05 -17.54 18.61
C LEU A 23 -13.85 -16.77 19.16
N LEU A 24 -13.30 -17.18 20.30
CA LEU A 24 -12.12 -16.56 20.88
C LEU A 24 -10.88 -16.80 19.99
N GLY A 25 -10.72 -18.01 19.48
CA GLY A 25 -9.65 -18.34 18.53
C GLY A 25 -9.76 -17.55 17.24
N LEU A 26 -10.98 -17.37 16.71
CA LEU A 26 -11.22 -16.56 15.53
C LEU A 26 -10.96 -15.06 15.80
N ALA A 27 -11.41 -14.56 16.96
CA ALA A 27 -11.16 -13.18 17.38
C ALA A 27 -9.67 -12.90 17.58
N LEU A 28 -8.93 -13.82 18.18
CA LEU A 28 -7.48 -13.73 18.31
C LEU A 28 -6.78 -13.78 16.96
N ARG A 29 -7.29 -14.56 16.03
CA ARG A 29 -6.72 -14.62 14.67
C ARG A 29 -6.95 -13.30 13.91
N PHE A 30 -8.07 -12.64 14.13
CA PHE A 30 -8.32 -11.29 13.60
C PHE A 30 -7.53 -10.21 14.35
N ALA A 31 -7.31 -10.36 15.66
CA ALA A 31 -6.51 -9.42 16.45
C ALA A 31 -4.99 -9.58 16.23
N LEU A 32 -4.55 -10.81 15.94
CA LEU A 32 -3.15 -11.15 15.64
C LEU A 32 -2.87 -11.16 14.12
N ALA A 33 -3.89 -11.11 13.27
CA ALA A 33 -3.68 -10.80 11.86
C ALA A 33 -2.92 -9.46 11.82
N PRO A 34 -1.78 -9.40 11.09
CA PRO A 34 -0.95 -8.20 11.14
C PRO A 34 -1.81 -7.00 10.82
N ALA A 35 -1.97 -6.15 11.80
CA ALA A 35 -2.75 -4.91 11.72
C ALA A 35 -2.12 -3.88 10.77
N LYS A 36 -1.40 -4.36 9.76
CA LYS A 36 -0.75 -3.52 8.75
C LYS A 36 -1.74 -2.74 7.89
N THR A 37 -3.01 -3.13 7.90
CA THR A 37 -4.02 -2.47 7.07
C THR A 37 -4.98 -1.58 7.85
N LYS A 38 -5.11 -1.74 9.17
CA LYS A 38 -6.08 -0.95 9.95
C LYS A 38 -5.47 0.17 10.78
N SER A 39 -4.22 0.04 11.21
CA SER A 39 -3.55 1.13 11.94
C SER A 39 -3.03 2.24 11.03
N GLN A 40 -2.92 1.97 9.73
CA GLN A 40 -2.54 2.98 8.74
C GLN A 40 -3.73 3.76 8.16
N ALA A 41 -4.97 3.27 8.34
CA ALA A 41 -6.15 3.94 7.80
C ALA A 41 -6.50 5.26 8.50
N ASN A 42 -5.97 5.49 9.70
CA ASN A 42 -6.20 6.72 10.48
C ASN A 42 -4.98 7.66 10.57
N GLN A 43 -3.86 7.29 9.98
CA GLN A 43 -2.70 8.17 9.89
C GLN A 43 -2.54 8.62 8.44
N ILE A 44 -2.54 9.92 8.24
CA ILE A 44 -2.19 10.51 6.94
C ILE A 44 -0.76 10.05 6.61
N PRO A 45 -0.55 9.34 5.48
CA PRO A 45 0.78 8.88 5.13
C PRO A 45 1.72 10.07 4.95
N THR A 46 2.93 9.98 5.49
CA THR A 46 3.95 10.99 5.28
C THR A 46 4.73 10.68 4.01
N LEU A 47 5.36 11.70 3.42
CA LEU A 47 6.18 11.54 2.22
C LEU A 47 7.38 10.62 2.48
N GLU A 48 7.96 10.71 3.67
CA GLU A 48 9.05 9.83 4.11
C GLU A 48 8.61 8.37 4.22
N SER A 49 7.41 8.13 4.75
CA SER A 49 6.81 6.79 4.83
C SER A 49 6.56 6.22 3.43
N LEU A 50 6.03 7.02 2.52
CA LEU A 50 5.83 6.63 1.13
C LEU A 50 7.16 6.32 0.43
N HIS A 51 8.19 7.13 0.64
CA HIS A 51 9.52 6.92 0.09
C HIS A 51 10.10 5.56 0.51
N GLN A 52 9.94 5.19 1.78
CA GLN A 52 10.34 3.87 2.28
C GLN A 52 9.56 2.73 1.60
N GLN A 53 8.27 2.90 1.40
CA GLN A 53 7.43 1.92 0.70
C GLN A 53 7.82 1.76 -0.76
N VAL A 54 8.13 2.86 -1.45
CA VAL A 54 8.57 2.87 -2.85
C VAL A 54 9.89 2.12 -3.01
N LYS A 55 10.83 2.28 -2.09
CA LYS A 55 12.10 1.53 -2.08
C LYS A 55 11.89 0.02 -1.89
N GLY A 56 10.80 -0.37 -1.24
CA GLY A 56 10.46 -1.77 -0.97
C GLY A 56 9.52 -2.41 -1.98
N ILE A 57 9.28 -1.81 -3.15
CA ILE A 57 8.41 -2.37 -4.19
C ILE A 57 8.99 -3.69 -4.71
N LYS A 58 8.22 -4.76 -4.59
CA LYS A 58 8.60 -6.13 -5.01
C LYS A 58 7.69 -6.73 -6.06
N ASN A 59 6.55 -6.10 -6.33
CA ASN A 59 5.56 -6.58 -7.28
C ASN A 59 4.70 -5.42 -7.79
N GLU A 60 3.93 -5.70 -8.84
CA GLU A 60 3.01 -4.72 -9.44
C GLU A 60 1.96 -4.18 -8.46
N LYS A 61 1.47 -5.04 -7.57
CA LYS A 61 0.48 -4.65 -6.57
C LYS A 61 1.04 -3.61 -5.58
N SER A 62 2.29 -3.81 -5.13
CA SER A 62 2.99 -2.84 -4.26
C SER A 62 3.18 -1.50 -4.96
N LEU A 63 3.58 -1.53 -6.24
CA LEU A 63 3.72 -0.33 -7.05
C LEU A 63 2.40 0.42 -7.16
N ARG A 64 1.33 -0.26 -7.51
CA ARG A 64 0.00 0.33 -7.67
C ARG A 64 -0.50 0.97 -6.38
N ASN A 65 -0.28 0.32 -5.25
CA ASN A 65 -0.61 0.87 -3.93
C ASN A 65 0.16 2.16 -3.62
N CYS A 66 1.46 2.18 -3.90
CA CYS A 66 2.29 3.39 -3.75
C CYS A 66 1.83 4.53 -4.66
N GLN A 67 1.47 4.22 -5.91
CA GLN A 67 0.93 5.21 -6.85
C GLN A 67 -0.39 5.80 -6.37
N GLU A 68 -1.30 4.98 -5.87
CA GLU A 68 -2.60 5.44 -5.34
C GLU A 68 -2.41 6.39 -4.17
N ILE A 69 -1.53 6.05 -3.23
CA ILE A 69 -1.19 6.91 -2.08
C ILE A 69 -0.58 8.22 -2.59
N PHE A 70 0.34 8.16 -3.53
CA PHE A 70 0.99 9.34 -4.10
C PHE A 70 -0.03 10.28 -4.76
N ILE A 71 -0.90 9.75 -5.61
CA ILE A 71 -1.92 10.53 -6.31
C ILE A 71 -2.92 11.12 -5.31
N GLN A 72 -3.31 10.36 -4.29
CA GLN A 72 -4.30 10.79 -3.32
C GLN A 72 -3.80 11.89 -2.39
N TYR A 73 -2.57 11.82 -1.92
CA TYR A 73 -2.03 12.70 -0.88
C TYR A 73 -0.92 13.65 -1.33
N PHE A 74 -0.19 13.28 -2.38
CA PHE A 74 1.04 13.97 -2.79
C PHE A 74 1.06 14.36 -4.27
N LYS A 75 -0.08 14.44 -4.92
CA LYS A 75 -0.17 14.88 -6.32
C LYS A 75 0.32 16.31 -6.49
N ILE A 76 0.08 17.16 -5.48
CA ILE A 76 0.60 18.53 -5.43
C ILE A 76 1.91 18.52 -4.63
N CYS A 77 2.95 19.13 -5.19
CA CYS A 77 4.26 19.20 -4.56
C CYS A 77 4.22 19.97 -3.23
N PRO A 78 4.67 19.38 -2.12
CA PRO A 78 4.87 20.12 -0.88
C PRO A 78 6.09 21.05 -1.02
N GLU A 79 5.91 22.34 -0.77
CA GLU A 79 6.94 23.37 -0.98
C GLU A 79 8.22 23.12 -0.18
N ASP A 80 8.08 22.57 1.03
CA ASP A 80 9.18 22.32 1.96
C ASP A 80 9.92 20.99 1.71
N LYS A 81 9.40 20.12 0.83
CA LYS A 81 9.92 18.76 0.59
C LYS A 81 10.10 18.43 -0.88
N LEU A 82 10.40 19.41 -1.69
CA LEU A 82 10.54 19.26 -3.14
C LEU A 82 11.53 18.15 -3.51
N ASN A 83 12.71 18.12 -2.90
CA ASN A 83 13.74 17.14 -3.23
C ASN A 83 13.29 15.71 -2.94
N LEU A 84 12.71 15.47 -1.78
CA LEU A 84 12.18 14.16 -1.39
C LEU A 84 11.02 13.75 -2.30
N TRP A 85 10.15 14.67 -2.64
CA TRP A 85 9.03 14.45 -3.55
C TRP A 85 9.50 14.04 -4.95
N LEU A 86 10.54 14.71 -5.48
CA LEU A 86 11.15 14.35 -6.75
C LEU A 86 11.82 12.98 -6.72
N GLU A 87 12.50 12.63 -5.61
CA GLU A 87 13.07 11.29 -5.41
C GLU A 87 12.01 10.20 -5.44
N VAL A 88 10.87 10.41 -4.81
CA VAL A 88 9.73 9.47 -4.84
C VAL A 88 9.25 9.27 -6.28
N ILE A 89 9.12 10.34 -7.05
CA ILE A 89 8.73 10.27 -8.46
C ILE A 89 9.74 9.46 -9.27
N GLN A 90 11.03 9.74 -9.10
CA GLN A 90 12.10 9.01 -9.79
C GLN A 90 12.06 7.52 -9.49
N GLU A 91 11.91 7.14 -8.24
CA GLU A 91 11.87 5.74 -7.83
C GLU A 91 10.62 5.02 -8.31
N LEU A 92 9.46 5.67 -8.32
CA LEU A 92 8.24 5.13 -8.89
C LEU A 92 8.42 4.84 -10.38
N ILE A 93 8.89 5.81 -11.14
CA ILE A 93 9.10 5.69 -12.60
C ILE A 93 10.19 4.65 -12.91
N ALA A 94 11.25 4.61 -12.11
CA ALA A 94 12.35 3.67 -12.30
C ALA A 94 11.98 2.22 -11.95
N SER A 95 10.87 1.97 -11.28
CA SER A 95 10.41 0.63 -10.94
C SER A 95 10.23 -0.24 -12.18
N GLU A 96 10.74 -1.46 -12.14
CA GLU A 96 10.62 -2.43 -13.24
C GLU A 96 9.16 -2.83 -13.53
N PHE A 97 8.28 -2.69 -12.53
CA PHE A 97 6.86 -3.01 -12.64
C PHE A 97 6.03 -1.88 -13.26
N PHE A 98 6.62 -0.70 -13.46
CA PHE A 98 5.94 0.45 -14.05
C PHE A 98 6.16 0.45 -15.57
N GLU A 99 5.11 0.23 -16.34
CA GLU A 99 5.17 0.27 -17.80
C GLU A 99 5.60 1.64 -18.31
N LEU A 100 6.41 1.65 -19.35
CA LEU A 100 6.98 2.88 -19.92
C LEU A 100 5.91 3.91 -20.31
N GLU A 101 4.85 3.48 -20.98
CA GLU A 101 3.76 4.35 -21.40
C GLU A 101 3.05 5.00 -20.20
N ASN A 102 2.75 4.21 -19.18
CA ASN A 102 2.11 4.68 -17.96
C ASN A 102 3.03 5.61 -17.17
N ALA A 103 4.33 5.34 -17.16
CA ALA A 103 5.33 6.21 -16.52
C ALA A 103 5.41 7.58 -17.19
N ILE A 104 5.35 7.63 -18.50
CA ILE A 104 5.34 8.89 -19.28
C ILE A 104 4.09 9.69 -18.95
N LYS A 105 2.92 9.06 -18.97
CA LYS A 105 1.64 9.72 -18.61
C LYS A 105 1.66 10.26 -17.18
N PHE A 106 2.18 9.46 -16.25
CA PHE A 106 2.32 9.85 -14.85
C PHE A 106 3.17 11.12 -14.69
N GLY A 107 4.31 11.19 -15.36
CA GLY A 107 5.17 12.37 -15.38
C GLY A 107 4.45 13.59 -15.94
N GLN A 108 3.77 13.45 -17.08
CA GLN A 108 3.01 14.53 -17.73
C GLN A 108 1.87 15.05 -16.87
N ASP A 109 1.13 14.16 -16.20
CA ASP A 109 0.06 14.54 -15.28
C ASP A 109 0.59 15.36 -14.11
N LEU A 110 1.74 14.98 -13.56
CA LEU A 110 2.39 15.72 -12.48
C LEU A 110 2.88 17.10 -12.94
N GLU A 111 3.44 17.21 -14.13
CA GLU A 111 3.86 18.48 -14.73
C GLU A 111 2.67 19.43 -14.90
N THR A 112 1.55 18.90 -15.40
CA THR A 112 0.33 19.68 -15.59
C THR A 112 -0.27 20.14 -14.27
N THR A 113 -0.21 19.31 -13.25
CA THR A 113 -0.74 19.62 -11.92
C THR A 113 0.16 20.60 -11.15
N ASN A 114 1.47 20.60 -11.44
CA ASN A 114 2.47 21.41 -10.74
C ASN A 114 3.24 22.32 -11.71
N PRO A 115 2.61 23.33 -12.30
CA PRO A 115 3.26 24.16 -13.32
C PRO A 115 4.51 24.90 -12.83
N ASN A 116 4.59 25.20 -11.53
CA ASN A 116 5.75 25.88 -10.92
C ASN A 116 7.00 24.98 -10.85
N TYR A 117 6.83 23.66 -10.91
CA TYR A 117 7.89 22.67 -10.80
C TYR A 117 8.01 21.78 -12.05
N GLN A 118 7.46 22.23 -13.15
CA GLN A 118 7.39 21.48 -14.41
C GLN A 118 8.78 21.05 -14.89
N GLN A 119 9.75 21.92 -14.79
CA GLN A 119 11.12 21.66 -15.23
C GLN A 119 11.80 20.58 -14.34
N GLU A 120 11.63 20.70 -13.04
CA GLU A 120 12.18 19.76 -12.07
C GLU A 120 11.57 18.38 -12.23
N ILE A 121 10.26 18.31 -12.43
CA ILE A 121 9.53 17.06 -12.68
C ILE A 121 10.01 16.43 -13.99
N SER A 122 10.09 17.20 -15.05
CA SER A 122 10.53 16.75 -16.38
C SER A 122 11.96 16.18 -16.31
N ASN A 123 12.86 16.85 -15.63
CA ASN A 123 14.24 16.40 -15.43
C ASN A 123 14.30 15.09 -14.63
N SER A 124 13.56 15.00 -13.54
CA SER A 124 13.52 13.82 -12.67
C SER A 124 12.90 12.61 -13.38
N ALA A 125 11.78 12.81 -14.06
CA ALA A 125 11.13 11.77 -14.85
C ALA A 125 12.01 11.31 -16.01
N GLY A 126 12.67 12.23 -16.71
CA GLY A 126 13.58 11.95 -17.81
C GLY A 126 14.78 11.11 -17.38
N LEU A 127 15.38 11.42 -16.23
CA LEU A 127 16.48 10.63 -15.66
C LEU A 127 16.03 9.20 -15.32
N ALA A 128 14.88 9.07 -14.69
CA ALA A 128 14.32 7.78 -14.32
C ALA A 128 14.00 6.91 -15.55
N LEU A 129 13.42 7.51 -16.59
CA LEU A 129 13.11 6.84 -17.85
C LEU A 129 14.39 6.38 -18.57
N LYS A 130 15.42 7.24 -18.62
CA LYS A 130 16.70 6.92 -19.20
C LYS A 130 17.39 5.74 -18.48
N ASN A 131 17.32 5.72 -17.17
CA ASN A 131 17.85 4.62 -16.36
C ASN A 131 17.08 3.33 -16.59
N LYS A 132 15.77 3.41 -16.81
CA LYS A 132 14.91 2.30 -17.12
C LYS A 132 15.24 1.67 -18.49
N GLU A 133 15.47 2.46 -19.50
CA GLU A 133 15.88 2.00 -20.83
C GLU A 133 17.22 1.25 -20.80
N LYS A 134 18.18 1.70 -19.96
CA LYS A 134 19.48 1.04 -19.81
C LYS A 134 19.42 -0.32 -19.13
N LYS A 135 18.38 -0.59 -18.32
CA LYS A 135 18.19 -1.86 -17.64
C LYS A 135 17.40 -2.89 -18.44
N GLY A 136 16.72 -2.46 -19.46
CA GLY A 136 16.00 -3.32 -20.40
C GLY A 136 16.89 -3.70 -21.57
#